data_0ed304bf6f482a6319774eb82e5cc694
#
_entry.id   0ed304bf6f482a6319774eb82e5cc694
#
_cell.length_a   1.000
_cell.length_b   1.000
_cell.length_c   1.000
_cell.angle_alpha   90.00
_cell.angle_beta   90.00
_cell.angle_gamma   90.00
#
_symmetry.space_group_name_H-M   'P 1'
#
loop_
_entity.id
_entity.type
_entity.pdbx_description
1 polymer ?
#
loop_
_entity_poly.entity_id
_entity_poly.type
_entity_poly.pdbx_seq_one_letter_code
_entity_poly.pdbx_strand_id
1 'polypeptide(L)'
;MNIHTGKADSAVLHHPAMTDQVGLGLERLVAFRNDLIEVDHTLRDMTEQVGQSAAKVLERHRKELQDFEPTITVLGQVKAGKTELVSAMAGWADLLPSDVNPWTSVVTSLHLRPSMDVSDTAARFRFLSDKEWDRLLTKGGRMGELSRRSGAESELRKIVEQVEMVRARARKRLGKKFEMLIGQEHEYGYFDKNLLEKYICLGDDYIEDDQDLDQGRFAEILRSADLFLGSRHIPCNLCIRDTPGVNDTFMMREQITLQAVRESRLCLVTLSASQALTSVDMGLIRLISNLKSRDIIIFVNRIDELSKPSEQIPEIERSIRETLRAKQAPEGIRILVGSAAWAKAALSGDIEAMSGGSARALL
;
A
#
# COMPACT_ATOMS: atom_id res chain seq x y z
N MET A 1 -9.25 -26.51 15.64
CA MET A 1 -10.71 -26.74 15.67
C MET A 1 -11.24 -26.31 14.32
N ASN A 2 -11.51 -27.29 13.46
CA ASN A 2 -11.90 -27.09 12.05
C ASN A 2 -13.26 -26.40 11.98
N ILE A 3 -13.31 -25.24 11.32
CA ILE A 3 -14.57 -24.56 11.04
C ILE A 3 -14.85 -24.63 9.53
N HIS A 4 -15.84 -25.46 9.24
CA HIS A 4 -16.68 -25.55 8.05
C HIS A 4 -16.22 -24.95 6.72
N THR A 5 -15.91 -25.84 5.82
CA THR A 5 -15.95 -25.65 4.36
C THR A 5 -17.40 -25.47 3.90
N GLY A 6 -17.89 -24.25 3.91
CA GLY A 6 -19.04 -23.88 3.09
C GLY A 6 -18.53 -23.71 1.65
N LYS A 7 -19.01 -24.57 0.72
CA LYS A 7 -18.93 -24.29 -0.69
C LYS A 7 -19.78 -23.06 -0.99
N ALA A 8 -19.14 -21.88 -0.96
CA ALA A 8 -19.64 -20.71 -1.65
C ALA A 8 -19.15 -20.84 -3.09
N ASP A 9 -20.05 -20.65 -4.05
CA ASP A 9 -19.70 -20.51 -5.45
C ASP A 9 -18.55 -19.53 -5.56
N SER A 10 -17.40 -20.03 -6.00
CA SER A 10 -16.18 -19.26 -6.15
C SER A 10 -16.41 -18.21 -7.24
N ALA A 11 -16.88 -17.05 -6.86
CA ALA A 11 -16.64 -15.85 -7.62
C ALA A 11 -15.13 -15.57 -7.55
N VAL A 12 -14.36 -16.35 -8.30
CA VAL A 12 -13.03 -15.96 -8.72
C VAL A 12 -13.24 -14.59 -9.35
N LEU A 13 -12.73 -13.54 -8.72
CA LEU A 13 -12.70 -12.20 -9.31
C LEU A 13 -11.98 -12.36 -10.66
N HIS A 14 -12.74 -12.58 -11.72
CA HIS A 14 -12.19 -12.62 -13.06
C HIS A 14 -11.69 -11.21 -13.35
N HIS A 15 -10.41 -11.10 -13.56
CA HIS A 15 -9.79 -9.89 -14.09
C HIS A 15 -10.56 -9.50 -15.36
N PRO A 16 -11.18 -8.29 -15.44
CA PRO A 16 -11.75 -7.85 -16.70
C PRO A 16 -10.66 -7.93 -17.77
N ALA A 17 -11.03 -8.32 -18.97
CA ALA A 17 -10.09 -8.45 -20.08
C ALA A 17 -9.42 -7.07 -20.29
N MET A 18 -8.24 -6.88 -19.71
CA MET A 18 -7.46 -5.69 -19.95
C MET A 18 -7.09 -5.68 -21.43
N THR A 19 -7.39 -4.56 -22.09
CA THR A 19 -7.00 -4.33 -23.47
C THR A 19 -5.47 -4.42 -23.58
N ASP A 20 -4.94 -4.83 -24.74
CA ASP A 20 -3.49 -4.95 -25.04
C ASP A 20 -2.67 -3.67 -24.70
N GLN A 21 -3.33 -2.56 -24.48
CA GLN A 21 -2.73 -1.28 -24.12
C GLN A 21 -2.02 -1.27 -22.75
N VAL A 22 -2.40 -2.13 -21.79
CA VAL A 22 -1.75 -2.19 -20.48
C VAL A 22 -0.37 -2.84 -20.54
N GLY A 23 -0.08 -3.60 -21.59
CA GLY A 23 1.26 -4.14 -21.85
C GLY A 23 2.28 -3.09 -22.29
N LEU A 24 1.85 -1.92 -22.74
CA LEU A 24 2.73 -0.84 -23.14
C LEU A 24 3.46 -0.25 -21.93
N GLY A 25 4.78 -0.20 -21.99
CA GLY A 25 5.62 0.34 -20.90
C GLY A 25 6.13 -0.72 -19.91
N LEU A 26 5.76 -1.98 -20.05
CA LEU A 26 6.25 -3.08 -19.21
C LEU A 26 7.48 -3.81 -19.77
N GLU A 27 8.00 -3.38 -20.91
CA GLU A 27 9.13 -4.03 -21.61
C GLU A 27 10.36 -4.15 -20.70
N ARG A 28 10.61 -3.17 -19.84
CA ARG A 28 11.70 -3.21 -18.86
C ARG A 28 11.48 -4.25 -17.77
N LEU A 29 10.22 -4.48 -17.37
CA LEU A 29 9.90 -5.54 -16.41
C LEU A 29 10.02 -6.92 -17.05
N VAL A 30 9.70 -7.05 -18.34
CA VAL A 30 9.92 -8.28 -19.10
C VAL A 30 11.41 -8.58 -19.21
N ALA A 31 12.25 -7.57 -19.55
CA ALA A 31 13.69 -7.72 -19.58
C ALA A 31 14.24 -8.15 -18.22
N PHE A 32 13.84 -7.46 -17.16
CA PHE A 32 14.22 -7.80 -15.78
C PHE A 32 13.84 -9.24 -15.39
N ARG A 33 12.62 -9.68 -15.72
CA ARG A 33 12.21 -11.08 -15.51
C ARG A 33 13.15 -12.05 -16.25
N ASN A 34 13.51 -11.75 -17.49
CA ASN A 34 14.39 -12.62 -18.28
C ASN A 34 15.78 -12.71 -17.63
N ASP A 35 16.31 -11.60 -17.10
CA ASP A 35 17.56 -11.59 -16.33
C ASP A 35 17.46 -12.48 -15.08
N LEU A 36 16.33 -12.41 -14.34
CA LEU A 36 16.11 -13.28 -13.18
C LEU A 36 16.07 -14.77 -13.55
N ILE A 37 15.44 -15.12 -14.67
CA ILE A 37 15.39 -16.49 -15.19
C ILE A 37 16.79 -16.97 -15.59
N GLU A 38 17.59 -16.16 -16.25
CA GLU A 38 18.95 -16.49 -16.64
C GLU A 38 19.84 -16.74 -15.42
N VAL A 39 19.72 -15.91 -14.39
CA VAL A 39 20.44 -16.11 -13.11
C VAL A 39 20.00 -17.38 -12.41
N ASP A 40 18.69 -17.69 -12.36
CA ASP A 40 18.18 -18.95 -11.77
C ASP A 40 18.73 -20.19 -12.49
N HIS A 41 18.73 -20.17 -13.82
CA HIS A 41 19.32 -21.25 -14.64
C HIS A 41 20.82 -21.40 -14.34
N THR A 42 21.56 -20.31 -14.31
CA THR A 42 23.01 -20.33 -14.00
C THR A 42 23.28 -20.92 -12.62
N LEU A 43 22.54 -20.49 -11.61
CA LEU A 43 22.67 -21.02 -10.25
C LEU A 43 22.32 -22.50 -10.18
N ARG A 44 21.32 -22.95 -10.94
CA ARG A 44 20.95 -24.38 -11.02
C ARG A 44 22.09 -25.21 -11.63
N ASP A 45 22.63 -24.75 -12.78
CA ASP A 45 23.71 -25.45 -13.48
C ASP A 45 24.99 -25.52 -12.60
N MET A 46 25.30 -24.46 -11.87
CA MET A 46 26.38 -24.45 -10.88
C MET A 46 26.13 -25.45 -9.73
N THR A 47 24.88 -25.60 -9.29
CA THR A 47 24.51 -26.51 -8.20
C THR A 47 24.84 -27.96 -8.55
N GLU A 48 24.73 -28.34 -9.82
CA GLU A 48 25.07 -29.69 -10.31
C GLU A 48 26.57 -29.97 -10.37
N GLN A 49 27.40 -28.90 -10.41
CA GLN A 49 28.85 -28.99 -10.60
C GLN A 49 29.67 -28.89 -9.31
N VAL A 50 29.03 -28.57 -8.18
CA VAL A 50 29.72 -28.31 -6.90
C VAL A 50 29.43 -29.37 -5.86
N GLY A 51 30.26 -29.45 -4.83
CA GLY A 51 30.08 -30.37 -3.70
C GLY A 51 28.85 -29.98 -2.84
N GLN A 52 28.33 -30.94 -2.09
CA GLN A 52 27.06 -30.88 -1.38
C GLN A 52 26.87 -29.65 -0.45
N SER A 53 27.97 -29.19 0.18
CA SER A 53 27.93 -27.99 1.04
C SER A 53 27.67 -26.70 0.25
N ALA A 54 28.36 -26.54 -0.89
CA ALA A 54 28.16 -25.39 -1.76
C ALA A 54 26.82 -25.45 -2.49
N ALA A 55 26.36 -26.63 -2.89
CA ALA A 55 25.05 -26.84 -3.50
C ALA A 55 23.91 -26.33 -2.61
N LYS A 56 23.95 -26.57 -1.28
CA LYS A 56 22.96 -26.06 -0.33
C LYS A 56 22.94 -24.53 -0.26
N VAL A 57 24.08 -23.88 -0.41
CA VAL A 57 24.16 -22.41 -0.42
C VAL A 57 23.56 -21.85 -1.70
N LEU A 58 23.91 -22.44 -2.85
CA LEU A 58 23.34 -22.03 -4.12
C LEU A 58 21.83 -22.23 -4.19
N GLU A 59 21.32 -23.34 -3.67
CA GLU A 59 19.88 -23.61 -3.63
C GLU A 59 19.13 -22.61 -2.73
N ARG A 60 19.74 -22.19 -1.62
CA ARG A 60 19.18 -21.10 -0.80
C ARG A 60 19.09 -19.78 -1.60
N HIS A 61 20.14 -19.42 -2.34
CA HIS A 61 20.12 -18.21 -3.15
C HIS A 61 19.13 -18.30 -4.32
N ARG A 62 18.98 -19.50 -4.92
CA ARG A 62 17.93 -19.73 -5.91
C ARG A 62 16.55 -19.47 -5.32
N LYS A 63 16.27 -19.99 -4.13
CA LYS A 63 15.00 -19.73 -3.45
C LYS A 63 14.83 -18.26 -3.13
N GLU A 64 15.84 -17.57 -2.62
CA GLU A 64 15.81 -16.12 -2.40
C GLU A 64 15.51 -15.33 -3.71
N LEU A 65 16.03 -15.80 -4.85
CA LEU A 65 15.78 -15.21 -6.16
C LEU A 65 14.34 -15.45 -6.64
N GLN A 66 13.82 -16.66 -6.46
CA GLN A 66 12.44 -17.02 -6.82
C GLN A 66 11.41 -16.29 -5.96
N ASP A 67 11.73 -16.09 -4.67
CA ASP A 67 10.91 -15.34 -3.72
C ASP A 67 11.11 -13.81 -3.84
N PHE A 68 11.99 -13.36 -4.76
CA PHE A 68 12.32 -11.94 -4.90
C PHE A 68 11.10 -11.15 -5.39
N GLU A 69 10.67 -10.18 -4.59
CA GLU A 69 9.51 -9.37 -4.84
C GLU A 69 9.83 -7.89 -4.55
N PRO A 70 10.14 -7.10 -5.60
CA PRO A 70 10.35 -5.66 -5.45
C PRO A 70 9.11 -4.99 -4.85
N THR A 71 9.31 -4.07 -3.93
CA THR A 71 8.19 -3.40 -3.24
C THR A 71 8.18 -1.91 -3.52
N ILE A 72 7.01 -1.41 -3.97
CA ILE A 72 6.68 0.00 -4.14
C ILE A 72 5.75 0.39 -3.00
N THR A 73 6.12 1.39 -2.20
CA THR A 73 5.21 1.93 -1.18
C THR A 73 4.65 3.26 -1.63
N VAL A 74 3.34 3.35 -1.69
CA VAL A 74 2.59 4.56 -2.06
C VAL A 74 2.29 5.35 -0.80
N LEU A 75 2.73 6.59 -0.78
CA LEU A 75 2.69 7.51 0.37
C LEU A 75 2.04 8.83 -0.05
N GLY A 76 1.58 9.60 0.90
CA GLY A 76 1.02 10.94 0.66
C GLY A 76 -0.07 11.28 1.64
N GLN A 77 -0.60 12.49 1.54
CA GLN A 77 -1.64 13.00 2.43
C GLN A 77 -2.97 12.25 2.26
N VAL A 78 -3.84 12.40 3.25
CA VAL A 78 -5.24 11.95 3.14
C VAL A 78 -5.89 12.62 1.92
N LYS A 79 -6.71 11.88 1.19
CA LYS A 79 -7.41 12.32 -0.03
C LYS A 79 -6.50 12.62 -1.25
N ALA A 80 -5.22 12.26 -1.24
CA ALA A 80 -4.38 12.37 -2.44
C ALA A 80 -4.69 11.28 -3.51
N GLY A 81 -5.62 10.36 -3.25
CA GLY A 81 -6.02 9.29 -4.17
C GLY A 81 -5.05 8.11 -4.21
N LYS A 82 -4.34 7.82 -3.09
CA LYS A 82 -3.38 6.71 -3.00
C LYS A 82 -4.00 5.35 -3.27
N THR A 83 -5.08 5.01 -2.57
CA THR A 83 -5.77 3.72 -2.67
C THR A 83 -6.31 3.46 -4.07
N GLU A 84 -6.86 4.49 -4.71
CA GLU A 84 -7.32 4.43 -6.09
C GLU A 84 -6.14 4.23 -7.07
N LEU A 85 -5.02 4.94 -6.84
CA LEU A 85 -3.79 4.78 -7.61
C LEU A 85 -3.23 3.36 -7.46
N VAL A 86 -3.19 2.81 -6.24
CA VAL A 86 -2.73 1.45 -5.97
C VAL A 86 -3.57 0.41 -6.69
N SER A 87 -4.91 0.56 -6.65
CA SER A 87 -5.83 -0.32 -7.39
C SER A 87 -5.60 -0.24 -8.89
N ALA A 88 -5.46 0.97 -9.44
CA ALA A 88 -5.17 1.18 -10.86
C ALA A 88 -3.81 0.59 -11.28
N MET A 89 -2.76 0.77 -10.48
CA MET A 89 -1.44 0.17 -10.72
C MET A 89 -1.47 -1.36 -10.70
N ALA A 90 -2.33 -1.94 -9.87
CA ALA A 90 -2.55 -3.39 -9.83
C ALA A 90 -3.37 -3.90 -11.04
N GLY A 91 -3.95 -2.99 -11.84
CA GLY A 91 -4.79 -3.33 -12.98
C GLY A 91 -6.25 -3.63 -12.63
N TRP A 92 -6.75 -3.17 -11.49
CA TRP A 92 -8.11 -3.39 -11.02
C TRP A 92 -8.83 -2.07 -10.78
N ALA A 93 -10.04 -1.92 -11.31
CA ALA A 93 -10.80 -0.67 -11.18
C ALA A 93 -11.27 -0.42 -9.73
N ASP A 94 -11.73 -1.47 -9.03
CA ASP A 94 -12.34 -1.40 -7.69
C ASP A 94 -11.83 -2.52 -6.77
N LEU A 95 -10.50 -2.61 -6.61
CA LEU A 95 -9.89 -3.65 -5.78
C LEU A 95 -10.03 -3.34 -4.29
N LEU A 96 -9.61 -2.14 -3.91
CA LEU A 96 -9.63 -1.69 -2.53
C LEU A 96 -10.81 -0.74 -2.33
N PRO A 97 -11.52 -0.84 -1.19
CA PRO A 97 -12.60 0.10 -0.88
C PRO A 97 -12.03 1.52 -0.75
N SER A 98 -12.48 2.42 -1.61
CA SER A 98 -12.04 3.82 -1.68
C SER A 98 -13.16 4.82 -1.40
N ASP A 99 -14.41 4.35 -1.28
CA ASP A 99 -15.59 5.20 -1.19
C ASP A 99 -15.91 5.69 0.22
N VAL A 100 -16.38 6.93 0.28
CA VAL A 100 -17.09 7.67 1.34
C VAL A 100 -16.35 7.83 2.68
N ASN A 101 -15.68 6.84 3.21
CA ASN A 101 -14.84 6.97 4.40
C ASN A 101 -13.39 6.65 4.05
N PRO A 102 -12.54 7.66 3.73
CA PRO A 102 -11.24 7.49 3.09
C PRO A 102 -10.14 7.01 4.06
N TRP A 103 -10.48 6.13 4.97
CA TRP A 103 -9.60 5.75 6.04
C TRP A 103 -9.03 4.36 5.82
N THR A 104 -8.08 4.23 4.88
CA THR A 104 -7.16 3.10 4.93
C THR A 104 -6.44 3.17 6.27
N SER A 105 -6.88 2.35 7.22
CA SER A 105 -6.33 2.36 8.59
C SER A 105 -5.07 1.54 8.72
N VAL A 106 -4.81 0.70 7.73
CA VAL A 106 -3.82 -0.37 7.78
C VAL A 106 -2.97 -0.34 6.51
N VAL A 107 -1.69 -0.63 6.64
CA VAL A 107 -0.85 -0.88 5.46
C VAL A 107 -1.36 -2.13 4.75
N THR A 108 -1.80 -1.96 3.50
CA THR A 108 -2.29 -3.03 2.65
C THR A 108 -1.29 -3.30 1.54
N SER A 109 -0.75 -4.52 1.50
CA SER A 109 0.21 -4.97 0.49
C SER A 109 -0.52 -5.79 -0.57
N LEU A 110 -0.42 -5.39 -1.83
CA LEU A 110 -0.89 -6.14 -2.99
C LEU A 110 0.29 -6.89 -3.59
N HIS A 111 0.30 -8.19 -3.44
CA HIS A 111 1.31 -9.09 -3.99
C HIS A 111 0.85 -9.59 -5.36
N LEU A 112 1.37 -8.96 -6.42
CA LEU A 112 1.07 -9.31 -7.80
C LEU A 112 2.01 -10.42 -8.25
N ARG A 113 1.44 -11.53 -8.72
CA ARG A 113 2.18 -12.70 -9.18
C ARG A 113 1.79 -13.05 -10.61
N PRO A 114 2.74 -13.43 -11.47
CA PRO A 114 2.44 -13.86 -12.84
C PRO A 114 1.51 -15.08 -12.92
N SER A 115 1.57 -15.94 -11.90
CA SER A 115 0.70 -17.10 -11.74
C SER A 115 0.37 -17.34 -10.28
N MET A 116 -0.85 -17.79 -10.00
CA MET A 116 -1.30 -18.25 -8.70
C MET A 116 -2.06 -19.56 -8.85
N ASP A 117 -1.84 -20.50 -7.93
CA ASP A 117 -2.63 -21.71 -7.85
C ASP A 117 -3.93 -21.46 -7.07
N VAL A 118 -4.99 -22.19 -7.41
CA VAL A 118 -6.33 -22.06 -6.78
C VAL A 118 -6.28 -22.40 -5.27
N SER A 119 -5.26 -23.14 -4.83
CA SER A 119 -5.05 -23.52 -3.43
C SER A 119 -4.26 -22.48 -2.63
N ASP A 120 -3.75 -21.42 -3.25
CA ASP A 120 -2.96 -20.42 -2.59
C ASP A 120 -3.80 -19.51 -1.67
N THR A 121 -3.17 -19.03 -0.59
CA THR A 121 -3.75 -17.99 0.25
C THR A 121 -3.98 -16.74 -0.60
N ALA A 122 -5.24 -16.27 -0.65
CA ALA A 122 -5.59 -15.05 -1.37
C ALA A 122 -5.53 -13.79 -0.49
N ALA A 123 -5.79 -13.93 0.82
CA ALA A 123 -5.70 -12.82 1.76
C ALA A 123 -5.14 -13.27 3.11
N ARG A 124 -4.30 -12.42 3.70
CA ARG A 124 -3.70 -12.62 5.01
C ARG A 124 -3.79 -11.35 5.83
N PHE A 125 -4.33 -11.46 7.04
CA PHE A 125 -4.52 -10.35 7.96
C PHE A 125 -3.78 -10.63 9.27
N ARG A 126 -2.82 -9.77 9.63
CA ARG A 126 -2.02 -9.91 10.85
C ARG A 126 -2.45 -8.91 11.88
N PHE A 127 -2.71 -9.37 13.08
CA PHE A 127 -3.08 -8.54 14.22
C PHE A 127 -1.84 -8.06 15.00
N LEU A 128 -1.96 -6.91 15.62
CA LEU A 128 -0.94 -6.39 16.53
C LEU A 128 -0.73 -7.36 17.69
N SER A 129 0.51 -7.65 18.00
CA SER A 129 0.89 -8.45 19.18
C SER A 129 0.95 -7.55 20.43
N ASP A 130 0.88 -8.15 21.63
CA ASP A 130 1.07 -7.44 22.90
C ASP A 130 2.38 -6.66 22.94
N LYS A 131 3.47 -7.27 22.44
CA LYS A 131 4.78 -6.61 22.36
C LYS A 131 4.77 -5.36 21.48
N GLU A 132 3.97 -5.35 20.43
CA GLU A 132 3.82 -4.19 19.54
C GLU A 132 2.96 -3.11 20.22
N TRP A 133 1.86 -3.49 20.86
CA TRP A 133 1.08 -2.59 21.70
C TRP A 133 1.93 -1.94 22.80
N ASP A 134 2.69 -2.73 23.54
CA ASP A 134 3.57 -2.22 24.60
C ASP A 134 4.66 -1.29 24.06
N ARG A 135 5.21 -1.55 22.89
CA ARG A 135 6.14 -0.62 22.23
C ARG A 135 5.50 0.70 21.86
N LEU A 136 4.25 0.67 21.41
CA LEU A 136 3.49 1.88 21.11
C LEU A 136 3.21 2.67 22.39
N LEU A 137 2.81 2.00 23.48
CA LEU A 137 2.51 2.61 24.78
C LEU A 137 3.75 3.13 25.50
N THR A 138 4.82 2.34 25.58
CA THR A 138 5.99 2.70 26.41
C THR A 138 6.93 3.72 25.76
N LYS A 139 7.03 3.71 24.44
CA LYS A 139 8.00 4.55 23.73
C LYS A 139 7.36 5.58 22.81
N GLY A 140 6.02 5.60 22.69
CA GLY A 140 5.37 6.37 21.63
C GLY A 140 5.99 6.03 20.26
N GLY A 141 6.61 4.86 20.16
CA GLY A 141 7.45 4.45 19.07
C GLY A 141 8.64 5.40 18.83
N ARG A 142 9.01 5.59 17.54
CA ARG A 142 10.13 6.49 17.17
C ARG A 142 9.78 7.96 17.24
N MET A 143 8.52 8.32 17.05
CA MET A 143 8.09 9.70 17.28
C MET A 143 8.28 10.06 18.75
N GLY A 144 8.00 9.13 19.67
CA GLY A 144 8.32 9.32 21.07
C GLY A 144 9.83 9.48 21.37
N GLU A 145 10.70 8.78 20.62
CA GLU A 145 12.15 9.00 20.74
C GLU A 145 12.59 10.37 20.19
N LEU A 146 12.00 10.80 19.08
CA LEU A 146 12.26 12.13 18.51
C LEU A 146 11.71 13.23 19.41
N SER A 147 10.50 13.08 19.94
CA SER A 147 9.88 14.01 20.87
C SER A 147 10.66 14.15 22.18
N ARG A 148 11.22 13.05 22.70
CA ARG A 148 12.13 13.10 23.87
C ARG A 148 13.41 13.86 23.57
N ARG A 149 13.99 13.70 22.38
CA ARG A 149 15.20 14.42 21.97
C ARG A 149 14.95 15.91 21.72
N SER A 150 13.73 16.28 21.33
CA SER A 150 13.31 17.66 21.09
C SER A 150 12.67 18.34 22.30
N GLY A 151 12.51 17.63 23.44
CA GLY A 151 11.87 18.16 24.63
C GLY A 151 10.34 18.26 24.56
N ALA A 152 9.69 17.59 23.58
CA ALA A 152 8.25 17.63 23.35
C ALA A 152 7.51 16.52 24.15
N GLU A 153 7.65 16.51 25.47
CA GLU A 153 7.01 15.52 26.35
C GLU A 153 5.46 15.58 26.29
N SER A 154 4.89 16.75 26.00
CA SER A 154 3.44 16.91 25.87
C SER A 154 2.87 16.17 24.66
N GLU A 155 3.62 16.11 23.55
CA GLU A 155 3.22 15.37 22.34
C GLU A 155 3.30 13.86 22.59
N LEU A 156 4.32 13.42 23.33
CA LEU A 156 4.45 12.01 23.70
C LEU A 156 3.25 11.53 24.53
N ARG A 157 2.79 12.31 25.51
CA ARG A 157 1.60 11.97 26.30
C ARG A 157 0.37 11.82 25.42
N LYS A 158 0.13 12.75 24.50
CA LYS A 158 -1.01 12.67 23.57
C LYS A 158 -0.98 11.40 22.73
N ILE A 159 0.22 10.98 22.27
CA ILE A 159 0.37 9.72 21.51
C ILE A 159 -0.03 8.53 22.37
N VAL A 160 0.48 8.44 23.58
CA VAL A 160 0.19 7.34 24.51
C VAL A 160 -1.31 7.32 24.83
N GLU A 161 -1.91 8.46 25.15
CA GLU A 161 -3.35 8.59 25.40
C GLU A 161 -4.19 8.13 24.21
N GLN A 162 -3.82 8.48 22.98
CA GLN A 162 -4.51 8.01 21.77
C GLN A 162 -4.40 6.50 21.60
N VAL A 163 -3.21 5.91 21.81
CA VAL A 163 -3.01 4.45 21.70
C VAL A 163 -3.85 3.72 22.75
N GLU A 164 -3.88 4.21 23.98
CA GLU A 164 -4.71 3.66 25.06
C GLU A 164 -6.20 3.75 24.73
N MET A 165 -6.64 4.88 24.18
CA MET A 165 -8.04 5.07 23.76
C MET A 165 -8.45 4.08 22.67
N VAL A 166 -7.61 3.89 21.65
CA VAL A 166 -7.84 2.92 20.56
C VAL A 166 -7.90 1.49 21.13
N ARG A 167 -6.96 1.13 22.02
CA ARG A 167 -6.93 -0.18 22.66
C ARG A 167 -8.19 -0.43 23.51
N ALA A 168 -8.63 0.57 24.27
CA ALA A 168 -9.82 0.49 25.08
C ALA A 168 -11.09 0.35 24.22
N ARG A 169 -11.19 1.10 23.12
CA ARG A 169 -12.29 1.03 22.16
C ARG A 169 -12.35 -0.36 21.50
N ALA A 170 -11.22 -0.84 21.01
CA ALA A 170 -11.13 -2.17 20.42
C ALA A 170 -11.52 -3.28 21.42
N ARG A 171 -11.08 -3.20 22.68
CA ARG A 171 -11.52 -4.12 23.75
C ARG A 171 -13.03 -4.06 24.01
N LYS A 172 -13.61 -2.86 24.04
CA LYS A 172 -15.06 -2.69 24.22
C LYS A 172 -15.84 -3.30 23.05
N ARG A 173 -15.40 -3.06 21.79
CA ARG A 173 -16.04 -3.56 20.57
C ARG A 173 -15.94 -5.09 20.43
N LEU A 174 -14.77 -5.66 20.70
CA LEU A 174 -14.50 -7.08 20.48
C LEU A 174 -14.77 -7.96 21.70
N GLY A 175 -14.88 -7.38 22.90
CA GLY A 175 -15.09 -8.11 24.14
C GLY A 175 -14.05 -9.19 24.37
N LYS A 176 -14.51 -10.40 24.73
CA LYS A 176 -13.62 -11.55 24.96
C LYS A 176 -12.79 -11.98 23.75
N LYS A 177 -13.22 -11.61 22.53
CA LYS A 177 -12.47 -11.95 21.30
C LYS A 177 -11.19 -11.13 21.16
N PHE A 178 -11.08 -9.96 21.80
CA PHE A 178 -9.90 -9.12 21.72
C PHE A 178 -8.62 -9.89 22.08
N GLU A 179 -8.59 -10.50 23.26
CA GLU A 179 -7.39 -11.24 23.75
C GLU A 179 -7.08 -12.49 22.89
N MET A 180 -8.09 -13.07 22.23
CA MET A 180 -7.91 -14.21 21.33
C MET A 180 -7.32 -13.81 19.96
N LEU A 181 -7.50 -12.56 19.54
CA LEU A 181 -7.07 -12.06 18.24
C LEU A 181 -5.66 -11.49 18.28
N ILE A 182 -5.22 -10.97 19.42
CA ILE A 182 -3.92 -10.33 19.57
C ILE A 182 -2.80 -11.29 19.17
N GLY A 183 -1.93 -10.82 18.25
CA GLY A 183 -0.81 -11.59 17.71
C GLY A 183 -1.19 -12.75 16.79
N GLN A 184 -2.48 -12.91 16.47
CA GLN A 184 -2.94 -13.94 15.54
C GLN A 184 -2.81 -13.48 14.09
N GLU A 185 -2.95 -14.45 13.19
CA GLU A 185 -3.00 -14.26 11.75
C GLU A 185 -4.23 -14.98 11.20
N HIS A 186 -4.98 -14.31 10.33
CA HIS A 186 -6.10 -14.91 9.63
C HIS A 186 -5.76 -15.03 8.15
N GLU A 187 -5.94 -16.23 7.61
CA GLU A 187 -5.71 -16.53 6.19
C GLU A 187 -7.01 -16.98 5.53
N TYR A 188 -7.21 -16.51 4.30
CA TYR A 188 -8.36 -16.83 3.47
C TYR A 188 -7.90 -17.20 2.07
N GLY A 189 -8.53 -18.24 1.50
CA GLY A 189 -8.35 -18.63 0.09
C GLY A 189 -9.12 -17.73 -0.90
N TYR A 190 -9.76 -16.67 -0.41
CA TYR A 190 -10.49 -15.67 -1.19
C TYR A 190 -10.48 -14.32 -0.49
N PHE A 191 -10.86 -13.27 -1.20
CA PHE A 191 -11.29 -12.01 -0.61
C PHE A 191 -12.36 -11.37 -1.50
N ASP A 192 -13.21 -10.60 -0.87
CA ASP A 192 -14.27 -9.81 -1.49
C ASP A 192 -14.35 -8.44 -0.78
N LYS A 193 -15.22 -7.58 -1.28
CA LYS A 193 -15.41 -6.24 -0.72
C LYS A 193 -15.80 -6.30 0.77
N ASN A 194 -16.70 -7.20 1.15
CA ASN A 194 -17.17 -7.34 2.53
C ASN A 194 -16.04 -7.77 3.48
N LEU A 195 -15.19 -8.72 3.05
CA LEU A 195 -14.04 -9.14 3.83
C LEU A 195 -13.05 -8.00 4.01
N LEU A 196 -12.76 -7.25 2.95
CA LEU A 196 -11.84 -6.10 3.00
C LEU A 196 -12.40 -4.98 3.89
N GLU A 197 -13.68 -4.63 3.77
CA GLU A 197 -14.34 -3.63 4.62
C GLU A 197 -14.25 -4.00 6.10
N LYS A 198 -14.43 -5.27 6.44
CA LYS A 198 -14.35 -5.78 7.80
C LYS A 198 -12.96 -5.63 8.44
N TYR A 199 -11.90 -5.79 7.65
CA TYR A 199 -10.53 -5.79 8.14
C TYR A 199 -9.80 -4.46 7.94
N ILE A 200 -10.03 -3.76 6.83
CA ILE A 200 -9.19 -2.64 6.38
C ILE A 200 -9.85 -1.28 6.61
N CYS A 201 -11.17 -1.18 6.42
CA CYS A 201 -11.90 0.08 6.58
C CYS A 201 -12.16 0.37 8.06
N LEU A 202 -12.14 1.65 8.43
CA LEU A 202 -12.69 2.07 9.72
C LEU A 202 -14.21 2.15 9.59
N GLY A 203 -14.92 1.54 10.54
CA GLY A 203 -16.35 1.77 10.69
C GLY A 203 -16.65 3.19 11.18
N ASP A 204 -17.83 3.70 10.89
CA ASP A 204 -18.29 5.00 11.42
C ASP A 204 -18.41 4.95 12.93
N ASP A 205 -17.77 5.91 13.63
CA ASP A 205 -17.80 6.05 15.09
C ASP A 205 -19.21 6.42 15.62
N TYR A 206 -20.18 6.69 14.73
CA TYR A 206 -21.47 7.30 15.06
C TYR A 206 -22.69 6.37 14.92
N ILE A 207 -22.51 5.12 14.47
CA ILE A 207 -23.64 4.19 14.36
C ILE A 207 -23.73 3.39 15.65
N GLU A 208 -24.58 3.86 16.57
CA GLU A 208 -24.96 3.12 17.78
C GLU A 208 -25.96 1.99 17.48
N ASP A 209 -26.48 1.88 16.27
CA ASP A 209 -27.46 0.87 15.88
C ASP A 209 -26.82 -0.42 15.37
N ASP A 210 -27.31 -1.50 15.92
CA ASP A 210 -26.83 -2.89 15.94
C ASP A 210 -26.80 -3.61 14.56
N GLN A 211 -27.03 -2.92 13.42
CA GLN A 211 -27.28 -3.58 12.14
C GLN A 211 -26.08 -3.64 11.18
N ASP A 212 -24.98 -2.87 11.40
CA ASP A 212 -23.78 -2.90 10.54
C ASP A 212 -22.48 -3.16 11.34
N LEU A 213 -22.53 -4.09 12.28
CA LEU A 213 -21.43 -4.43 13.20
C LEU A 213 -20.18 -5.05 12.52
N ASP A 214 -20.22 -5.33 11.24
CA ASP A 214 -19.12 -6.03 10.55
C ASP A 214 -18.11 -5.08 9.89
N GLN A 215 -18.52 -3.87 9.49
CA GLN A 215 -17.60 -2.91 8.87
C GLN A 215 -16.60 -2.36 9.89
N GLY A 216 -15.31 -2.41 9.56
CA GLY A 216 -14.24 -1.90 10.42
C GLY A 216 -14.00 -2.68 11.71
N ARG A 217 -14.59 -3.86 11.83
CA ARG A 217 -14.58 -4.63 13.08
C ARG A 217 -13.19 -4.89 13.62
N PHE A 218 -12.21 -5.12 12.74
CA PHE A 218 -10.85 -5.50 13.11
C PHE A 218 -9.81 -4.42 12.79
N ALA A 219 -10.18 -3.38 12.07
CA ALA A 219 -9.25 -2.39 11.53
C ALA A 219 -8.37 -1.70 12.60
N GLU A 220 -8.90 -1.50 13.81
CA GLU A 220 -8.17 -0.84 14.92
C GLU A 220 -7.04 -1.68 15.51
N ILE A 221 -7.13 -3.01 15.40
CA ILE A 221 -6.14 -3.95 15.97
C ILE A 221 -5.31 -4.64 14.89
N LEU A 222 -5.57 -4.33 13.61
CA LEU A 222 -4.84 -4.92 12.51
C LEU A 222 -3.49 -4.21 12.31
N ARG A 223 -2.43 -5.01 12.12
CA ARG A 223 -1.10 -4.53 11.79
C ARG A 223 -0.90 -4.35 10.30
N SER A 224 -1.27 -5.37 9.52
CA SER A 224 -1.14 -5.37 8.06
C SER A 224 -2.14 -6.29 7.40
N ALA A 225 -2.47 -5.97 6.16
CA ALA A 225 -3.20 -6.83 5.25
C ALA A 225 -2.33 -7.14 4.04
N ASP A 226 -2.20 -8.41 3.69
CA ASP A 226 -1.49 -8.88 2.51
C ASP A 226 -2.50 -9.58 1.59
N LEU A 227 -2.66 -9.05 0.37
CA LEU A 227 -3.56 -9.58 -0.66
C LEU A 227 -2.73 -10.13 -1.80
N PHE A 228 -2.98 -11.37 -2.20
CA PHE A 228 -2.25 -12.06 -3.26
C PHE A 228 -3.13 -12.15 -4.50
N LEU A 229 -2.63 -11.62 -5.61
CA LEU A 229 -3.36 -11.51 -6.88
C LEU A 229 -2.56 -12.10 -8.02
N GLY A 230 -3.21 -12.95 -8.80
CA GLY A 230 -2.69 -13.37 -10.09
C GLY A 230 -2.80 -12.23 -11.10
N SER A 231 -1.68 -11.83 -11.70
CA SER A 231 -1.67 -10.79 -12.73
C SER A 231 -0.94 -11.30 -13.97
N ARG A 232 -1.68 -11.47 -15.06
CA ARG A 232 -1.11 -11.90 -16.35
C ARG A 232 -0.30 -10.82 -17.03
N HIS A 233 -0.48 -9.55 -16.63
CA HIS A 233 0.18 -8.40 -17.26
C HIS A 233 1.50 -8.05 -16.57
N ILE A 234 1.64 -8.33 -15.28
CA ILE A 234 2.88 -8.10 -14.55
C ILE A 234 3.77 -9.34 -14.70
N PRO A 235 4.91 -9.23 -15.39
CA PRO A 235 5.71 -10.41 -15.77
C PRO A 235 6.55 -11.00 -14.65
N CYS A 236 6.69 -10.32 -13.51
CA CYS A 236 7.46 -10.76 -12.34
C CYS A 236 6.67 -10.51 -11.05
N ASN A 237 7.12 -11.09 -9.94
CA ASN A 237 6.54 -10.75 -8.64
C ASN A 237 6.75 -9.26 -8.36
N LEU A 238 5.72 -8.58 -7.88
CA LEU A 238 5.73 -7.16 -7.52
C LEU A 238 4.80 -6.92 -6.35
N CYS A 239 5.27 -6.23 -5.33
CA CYS A 239 4.44 -5.79 -4.22
C CYS A 239 4.16 -4.28 -4.35
N ILE A 240 2.89 -3.89 -4.28
CA ILE A 240 2.45 -2.50 -4.20
C ILE A 240 1.77 -2.31 -2.86
N ARG A 241 2.28 -1.38 -2.04
CA ARG A 241 1.73 -1.10 -0.71
C ARG A 241 0.93 0.18 -0.70
N ASP A 242 -0.32 0.09 -0.32
CA ASP A 242 -1.13 1.23 0.11
C ASP A 242 -0.85 1.55 1.58
N THR A 243 -0.77 2.82 1.91
CA THR A 243 -0.52 3.28 3.27
C THR A 243 -1.57 4.26 3.75
N PRO A 244 -1.84 4.28 5.08
CA PRO A 244 -2.61 5.34 5.68
C PRO A 244 -2.08 6.73 5.31
N GLY A 245 -2.98 7.70 5.16
CA GLY A 245 -2.58 9.08 4.83
C GLY A 245 -1.72 9.71 5.91
N VAL A 246 -0.65 10.41 5.50
CA VAL A 246 0.12 11.29 6.39
C VAL A 246 -0.77 12.48 6.71
N ASN A 247 -0.94 12.88 7.92
CA ASN A 247 -1.95 13.80 8.50
C ASN A 247 -3.22 13.11 9.01
N ASP A 248 -3.23 11.80 9.06
CA ASP A 248 -4.26 11.14 9.84
C ASP A 248 -4.03 11.46 11.33
N THR A 249 -5.11 11.77 12.03
CA THR A 249 -5.08 12.12 13.46
C THR A 249 -4.54 10.99 14.36
N PHE A 250 -4.33 9.80 13.79
CA PHE A 250 -3.83 8.64 14.51
C PHE A 250 -2.33 8.44 14.29
N MET A 251 -1.52 8.94 15.21
CA MET A 251 -0.05 8.80 15.20
C MET A 251 0.44 7.33 15.22
N MET A 252 -0.39 6.40 15.64
CA MET A 252 -0.12 4.97 15.58
C MET A 252 0.09 4.49 14.14
N ARG A 253 -0.66 5.04 13.18
CA ARG A 253 -0.57 4.72 11.75
C ARG A 253 0.72 5.23 11.11
N GLU A 254 1.21 6.36 11.58
CA GLU A 254 2.47 6.93 11.12
C GLU A 254 3.64 5.98 11.36
N GLN A 255 3.66 5.26 12.49
CA GLN A 255 4.71 4.29 12.80
C GLN A 255 4.66 3.06 11.90
N ILE A 256 3.45 2.55 11.62
CA ILE A 256 3.24 1.44 10.70
C ILE A 256 3.69 1.85 9.28
N THR A 257 3.35 3.07 8.88
CA THR A 257 3.78 3.66 7.60
C THR A 257 5.31 3.79 7.53
N LEU A 258 5.97 4.27 8.59
CA LEU A 258 7.42 4.36 8.66
C LEU A 258 8.13 3.01 8.54
N GLN A 259 7.54 1.95 9.09
CA GLN A 259 8.07 0.61 8.92
C GLN A 259 7.92 0.15 7.47
N ALA A 260 6.76 0.37 6.85
CA ALA A 260 6.53 0.05 5.44
C ALA A 260 7.55 0.75 4.52
N VAL A 261 7.84 2.03 4.78
CA VAL A 261 8.87 2.78 4.05
C VAL A 261 10.26 2.14 4.19
N ARG A 262 10.61 1.61 5.36
CA ARG A 262 11.92 0.95 5.57
C ARG A 262 12.08 -0.36 4.85
N GLU A 263 10.99 -1.07 4.66
CA GLU A 263 10.97 -2.34 3.96
C GLU A 263 10.94 -2.18 2.43
N SER A 264 10.65 -0.96 1.95
CA SER A 264 10.52 -0.66 0.52
C SER A 264 11.81 -0.11 -0.07
N ARG A 265 12.08 -0.40 -1.33
CA ARG A 265 13.15 0.23 -2.10
C ARG A 265 12.70 1.49 -2.80
N LEU A 266 11.48 1.50 -3.29
CA LEU A 266 10.87 2.61 -4.00
C LEU A 266 9.70 3.17 -3.21
N CYS A 267 9.71 4.48 -2.99
CA CYS A 267 8.62 5.25 -2.39
C CYS A 267 7.99 6.16 -3.43
N LEU A 268 6.69 5.97 -3.68
CA LEU A 268 5.90 6.79 -4.56
C LEU A 268 5.11 7.81 -3.72
N VAL A 269 5.54 9.07 -3.75
CA VAL A 269 4.88 10.15 -3.00
C VAL A 269 3.79 10.75 -3.86
N THR A 270 2.54 10.48 -3.51
CA THR A 270 1.36 10.95 -4.23
C THR A 270 0.93 12.33 -3.73
N LEU A 271 0.89 13.30 -4.62
CA LEU A 271 0.40 14.66 -4.40
C LEU A 271 -0.93 14.86 -5.13
N SER A 272 -1.80 15.72 -4.61
CA SER A 272 -2.94 16.21 -5.40
C SER A 272 -2.49 17.37 -6.29
N ALA A 273 -2.93 17.39 -7.55
CA ALA A 273 -2.64 18.49 -8.49
C ALA A 273 -3.13 19.85 -7.97
N SER A 274 -4.20 19.87 -7.16
CA SER A 274 -4.75 21.09 -6.54
C SER A 274 -3.94 21.61 -5.35
N GLN A 275 -3.07 20.76 -4.77
CA GLN A 275 -2.25 21.09 -3.59
C GLN A 275 -0.80 20.63 -3.82
N ALA A 276 -0.10 21.31 -4.70
CA ALA A 276 1.27 20.96 -5.01
C ALA A 276 2.21 21.23 -3.81
N LEU A 277 2.88 20.15 -3.36
CA LEU A 277 4.03 20.12 -2.45
C LEU A 277 3.92 21.00 -1.20
N THR A 278 3.15 20.53 -0.25
CA THR A 278 2.99 21.19 1.06
C THR A 278 4.19 20.97 1.98
N SER A 279 4.22 21.64 3.13
CA SER A 279 5.24 21.42 4.18
C SER A 279 5.25 19.97 4.71
N VAL A 280 4.09 19.31 4.72
CA VAL A 280 3.93 17.93 5.15
C VAL A 280 4.57 16.98 4.12
N ASP A 281 4.32 17.20 2.84
CA ASP A 281 4.92 16.40 1.76
C ASP A 281 6.45 16.55 1.78
N MET A 282 6.95 17.77 2.02
CA MET A 282 8.39 18.00 2.19
C MET A 282 8.97 17.30 3.43
N GLY A 283 8.21 17.25 4.52
CA GLY A 283 8.58 16.50 5.71
C GLY A 283 8.71 14.99 5.39
N LEU A 284 7.75 14.45 4.66
CA LEU A 284 7.75 13.06 4.21
C LEU A 284 8.93 12.74 3.27
N ILE A 285 9.17 13.58 2.27
CA ILE A 285 10.31 13.43 1.35
C ILE A 285 11.64 13.42 2.11
N ARG A 286 11.84 14.35 3.05
CA ARG A 286 13.05 14.39 3.89
C ARG A 286 13.20 13.15 4.76
N LEU A 287 12.09 12.65 5.32
CA LEU A 287 12.09 11.46 6.13
C LEU A 287 12.53 10.23 5.31
N ILE A 288 12.01 10.07 4.09
CA ILE A 288 12.39 8.99 3.18
C ILE A 288 13.86 9.13 2.77
N SER A 289 14.29 10.34 2.44
CA SER A 289 15.66 10.65 2.01
C SER A 289 16.71 10.33 3.07
N ASN A 290 16.36 10.45 4.36
CA ASN A 290 17.23 10.08 5.47
C ASN A 290 17.39 8.55 5.63
N LEU A 291 16.57 7.76 4.94
CA LEU A 291 16.69 6.31 4.88
C LEU A 291 17.57 5.95 3.69
N LYS A 292 18.79 5.45 3.97
CA LYS A 292 19.75 5.06 2.92
C LYS A 292 19.13 4.10 1.90
N SER A 293 19.47 4.28 0.63
CA SER A 293 19.10 3.39 -0.49
C SER A 293 17.58 3.32 -0.78
N ARG A 294 16.89 4.44 -0.71
CA ARG A 294 15.48 4.54 -1.12
C ARG A 294 15.35 5.50 -2.29
N ASP A 295 14.71 5.00 -3.35
CA ASP A 295 14.35 5.84 -4.49
C ASP A 295 13.02 6.53 -4.22
N ILE A 296 12.92 7.79 -4.64
CA ILE A 296 11.70 8.60 -4.49
C ILE A 296 11.21 8.98 -5.87
N ILE A 297 9.94 8.72 -6.11
CA ILE A 297 9.20 9.26 -7.26
C ILE A 297 8.04 10.08 -6.71
N ILE A 298 7.82 11.25 -7.25
CA ILE A 298 6.62 12.05 -6.98
C ILE A 298 5.60 11.74 -8.07
N PHE A 299 4.37 11.42 -7.67
CA PHE A 299 3.24 11.26 -8.57
C PHE A 299 2.20 12.35 -8.29
N VAL A 300 2.01 13.24 -9.24
CA VAL A 300 0.97 14.28 -9.19
C VAL A 300 -0.32 13.67 -9.73
N ASN A 301 -1.21 13.32 -8.82
CA ASN A 301 -2.50 12.71 -9.09
C ASN A 301 -3.60 13.75 -9.23
N ARG A 302 -4.80 13.33 -9.70
CA ARG A 302 -6.01 14.15 -9.78
C ARG A 302 -5.91 15.28 -10.80
N ILE A 303 -5.19 15.06 -11.89
CA ILE A 303 -5.14 16.04 -13.00
C ILE A 303 -6.49 16.14 -13.75
N ASP A 304 -7.36 15.15 -13.55
CA ASP A 304 -8.74 15.14 -14.02
C ASP A 304 -9.61 16.25 -13.40
N GLU A 305 -9.22 16.78 -12.24
CA GLU A 305 -9.89 17.89 -11.57
C GLU A 305 -9.43 19.27 -12.07
N LEU A 306 -8.37 19.33 -12.87
CA LEU A 306 -7.86 20.57 -13.42
C LEU A 306 -8.80 21.10 -14.52
N SER A 307 -9.02 22.41 -14.53
CA SER A 307 -9.86 23.07 -15.54
C SER A 307 -9.20 23.11 -16.92
N LYS A 308 -7.86 23.21 -16.96
CA LYS A 308 -7.03 23.27 -18.16
C LYS A 308 -5.74 22.46 -17.98
N PRO A 309 -5.83 21.12 -18.04
CA PRO A 309 -4.69 20.26 -17.73
C PRO A 309 -3.44 20.57 -18.57
N SER A 310 -3.60 20.80 -19.87
CA SER A 310 -2.48 21.05 -20.79
C SER A 310 -1.67 22.32 -20.46
N GLU A 311 -2.31 23.34 -19.89
CA GLU A 311 -1.65 24.59 -19.49
C GLU A 311 -1.09 24.47 -18.05
N GLN A 312 -1.86 23.87 -17.13
CA GLN A 312 -1.57 23.84 -15.72
C GLN A 312 -0.52 22.78 -15.32
N ILE A 313 -0.45 21.65 -16.01
CA ILE A 313 0.53 20.58 -15.69
C ILE A 313 1.97 21.08 -15.77
N PRO A 314 2.43 21.76 -16.84
CA PRO A 314 3.81 22.27 -16.90
C PRO A 314 4.12 23.29 -15.80
N GLU A 315 3.13 24.08 -15.36
CA GLU A 315 3.30 25.04 -14.27
C GLU A 315 3.45 24.34 -12.92
N ILE A 316 2.62 23.33 -12.66
CA ILE A 316 2.68 22.50 -11.45
C ILE A 316 4.04 21.79 -11.36
N GLU A 317 4.49 21.15 -12.43
CA GLU A 317 5.81 20.49 -12.46
C GLU A 317 6.94 21.48 -12.19
N ARG A 318 6.90 22.66 -12.79
CA ARG A 318 7.91 23.71 -12.56
C ARG A 318 7.92 24.14 -11.10
N SER A 319 6.75 24.44 -10.53
CA SER A 319 6.60 24.84 -9.13
C SER A 319 7.13 23.76 -8.16
N ILE A 320 6.84 22.48 -8.41
CA ILE A 320 7.37 21.37 -7.62
C ILE A 320 8.90 21.33 -7.70
N ARG A 321 9.48 21.42 -8.90
CA ARG A 321 10.95 21.42 -9.09
C ARG A 321 11.64 22.59 -8.40
N GLU A 322 11.06 23.76 -8.48
CA GLU A 322 11.57 24.98 -7.80
C GLU A 322 11.51 24.81 -6.29
N THR A 323 10.40 24.28 -5.75
CA THR A 323 10.25 24.05 -4.31
C THR A 323 11.23 22.98 -3.81
N LEU A 324 11.41 21.88 -4.54
CA LEU A 324 12.39 20.85 -4.19
C LEU A 324 13.80 21.41 -4.13
N ARG A 325 14.19 22.24 -5.11
CA ARG A 325 15.51 22.92 -5.13
C ARG A 325 15.66 23.91 -3.96
N ALA A 326 14.66 24.78 -3.74
CA ALA A 326 14.68 25.77 -2.67
C ALA A 326 14.75 25.13 -1.28
N LYS A 327 14.18 23.95 -1.11
CA LYS A 327 14.15 23.19 0.14
C LYS A 327 15.26 22.15 0.27
N GLN A 328 16.23 22.14 -0.67
CA GLN A 328 17.38 21.23 -0.69
C GLN A 328 16.97 19.74 -0.61
N ALA A 329 15.95 19.37 -1.37
CA ALA A 329 15.55 17.97 -1.53
C ALA A 329 16.66 17.20 -2.32
N PRO A 330 16.71 15.85 -2.21
CA PRO A 330 17.65 15.06 -2.97
C PRO A 330 17.54 15.32 -4.47
N GLU A 331 18.68 15.30 -5.15
CA GLU A 331 18.70 15.39 -6.61
C GLU A 331 18.15 14.11 -7.24
N GLY A 332 17.65 14.22 -8.46
CA GLY A 332 17.20 13.06 -9.24
C GLY A 332 15.78 12.56 -8.94
N ILE A 333 15.01 13.24 -8.08
CA ILE A 333 13.60 12.89 -7.87
C ILE A 333 12.84 13.06 -9.18
N ARG A 334 12.25 11.96 -9.68
CA ARG A 334 11.39 11.98 -10.86
C ARG A 334 9.99 12.44 -10.50
N ILE A 335 9.39 13.24 -11.36
CA ILE A 335 8.00 13.69 -11.23
C ILE A 335 7.22 13.01 -12.36
N LEU A 336 6.18 12.31 -12.01
CA LEU A 336 5.19 11.73 -12.91
C LEU A 336 3.87 12.43 -12.68
N VAL A 337 3.07 12.56 -13.71
CA VAL A 337 1.77 13.25 -13.67
C VAL A 337 0.71 12.34 -14.25
N GLY A 338 -0.45 12.22 -13.60
CA GLY A 338 -1.51 11.35 -14.06
C GLY A 338 -2.79 11.48 -13.25
N SER A 339 -3.77 10.63 -13.60
CA SER A 339 -5.03 10.52 -12.89
C SER A 339 -5.36 9.06 -12.62
N ALA A 340 -5.49 8.70 -11.35
CA ALA A 340 -5.99 7.39 -10.94
C ALA A 340 -7.45 7.20 -11.37
N ALA A 341 -8.26 8.26 -11.36
CA ALA A 341 -9.64 8.22 -11.83
C ALA A 341 -9.74 7.89 -13.33
N TRP A 342 -8.89 8.49 -14.16
CA TRP A 342 -8.83 8.13 -15.60
C TRP A 342 -8.37 6.69 -15.81
N ALA A 343 -7.38 6.25 -15.05
CA ALA A 343 -6.93 4.86 -15.13
C ALA A 343 -8.05 3.89 -14.70
N LYS A 344 -8.79 4.20 -13.65
CA LYS A 344 -9.96 3.43 -13.22
C LYS A 344 -11.02 3.36 -14.32
N ALA A 345 -11.40 4.50 -14.92
CA ALA A 345 -12.36 4.56 -16.01
C ALA A 345 -11.90 3.73 -17.22
N ALA A 346 -10.62 3.79 -17.57
CA ALA A 346 -10.06 2.98 -18.66
C ALA A 346 -10.11 1.47 -18.35
N LEU A 347 -9.84 1.07 -17.09
CA LEU A 347 -9.87 -0.33 -16.65
C LEU A 347 -11.30 -0.89 -16.59
N SER A 348 -12.29 -0.07 -16.18
CA SER A 348 -13.70 -0.48 -16.12
C SER A 348 -14.41 -0.41 -17.47
N GLY A 349 -13.82 0.29 -18.45
CA GLY A 349 -14.49 0.60 -19.71
C GLY A 349 -15.59 1.67 -19.60
N ASP A 350 -15.73 2.29 -18.43
CA ASP A 350 -16.76 3.29 -18.15
C ASP A 350 -16.25 4.72 -18.47
N ILE A 351 -16.11 4.99 -19.76
CA ILE A 351 -15.68 6.30 -20.25
C ILE A 351 -16.77 7.35 -20.05
N GLU A 352 -18.04 6.94 -19.96
CA GLU A 352 -19.17 7.85 -19.77
C GLU A 352 -19.18 8.50 -18.38
N ALA A 353 -18.57 7.84 -17.38
CA ALA A 353 -18.39 8.41 -16.05
C ALA A 353 -17.37 9.56 -16.01
N MET A 354 -16.61 9.77 -17.07
CA MET A 354 -15.64 10.87 -17.15
C MET A 354 -16.30 12.21 -17.43
N SER A 355 -15.82 13.27 -16.78
CA SER A 355 -16.27 14.63 -17.12
C SER A 355 -15.95 14.96 -18.58
N GLY A 356 -16.78 15.76 -19.23
CA GLY A 356 -16.55 16.18 -20.62
C GLY A 356 -15.21 16.90 -20.86
N GLY A 357 -14.62 17.51 -19.80
CA GLY A 357 -13.28 18.08 -19.82
C GLY A 357 -12.19 16.99 -19.81
N SER A 358 -12.36 15.96 -18.97
CA SER A 358 -11.48 14.81 -18.89
C SER A 358 -11.46 13.99 -20.19
N ALA A 359 -12.62 13.74 -20.78
CA ALA A 359 -12.73 13.03 -22.06
C ALA A 359 -12.02 13.76 -23.21
N ARG A 360 -12.07 15.10 -23.23
CA ARG A 360 -11.34 15.92 -24.23
C ARG A 360 -9.83 15.96 -24.01
N ALA A 361 -9.38 15.78 -22.77
CA ALA A 361 -7.94 15.77 -22.46
C ALA A 361 -7.26 14.44 -22.77
N LEU A 362 -8.06 13.37 -22.92
CA LEU A 362 -7.59 12.03 -23.32
C LEU A 362 -7.56 11.82 -24.83
N LEU A 363 -8.34 12.59 -25.59
CA LEU A 363 -8.35 12.61 -27.07
C LEU A 363 -7.30 13.57 -27.61
#